data_2d525e9b75c80b6f485e32a3267825bc
#
_entry.id   2d525e9b75c80b6f485e32a3267825bc
#
_cell.length_a   1.000
_cell.length_b   1.000
_cell.length_c   1.000
_cell.angle_alpha   90.00
_cell.angle_beta   90.00
_cell.angle_gamma   90.00
#
_symmetry.space_group_name_H-M   'P 1'
#
loop_
_entity.id
_entity.type
_entity.pdbx_description
1 polymer ?
#
loop_
_entity_poly.entity_id
_entity_poly.type
_entity_poly.pdbx_seq_one_letter_code
_entity_poly.pdbx_strand_id
1 'polypeptide(L)'
;MRIPDAPGKTTDARDAPPRVFFGPRRLVRGWGRATGSLSTVTRPAGDAAWRDQLASAGPRGLIARGGGCSYGDAAQNAGGIVALTGAVAPADRFRVEDGAVVADAGVTLGALVRVLAPQGWTLPVLPGTARVTVGGAIAADVHGKNHLRHGTFGPHVQEMSVLTPGLGPMTMGPRTNPDAFWATVGGLGLTGVIRQARLALIPLDSWLMWRTDMVAGDLPSVMSQLRTAV
;
A
#
# COMPACT_ATOMS: atom_id res chain seq x y z
N MET A 1 -33.77 6.04 57.46
CA MET A 1 -33.92 5.09 56.37
C MET A 1 -33.40 5.78 55.08
N ARG A 2 -32.16 5.52 54.66
CA ARG A 2 -31.56 6.13 53.43
C ARG A 2 -31.88 5.22 52.26
N ILE A 3 -32.43 5.80 51.21
CA ILE A 3 -32.65 5.12 49.92
C ILE A 3 -31.27 4.95 49.23
N PRO A 4 -30.88 3.76 48.75
CA PRO A 4 -29.62 3.59 48.02
C PRO A 4 -29.73 4.21 46.63
N ASP A 5 -28.66 4.91 46.24
CA ASP A 5 -28.50 5.49 44.89
C ASP A 5 -28.60 4.41 43.81
N ALA A 6 -29.32 4.73 42.76
CA ALA A 6 -29.44 3.87 41.57
C ALA A 6 -28.07 3.68 40.89
N PRO A 7 -27.75 2.47 40.37
CA PRO A 7 -26.50 2.23 39.69
C PRO A 7 -26.40 3.13 38.45
N GLY A 8 -25.28 3.87 38.37
CA GLY A 8 -24.98 4.73 37.24
C GLY A 8 -25.02 3.95 35.91
N LYS A 9 -25.77 4.48 34.96
CA LYS A 9 -25.78 3.97 33.58
C LYS A 9 -24.34 4.03 33.04
N THR A 10 -23.71 2.87 32.89
CA THR A 10 -22.52 2.75 32.04
C THR A 10 -22.97 3.05 30.61
N THR A 11 -22.64 4.24 30.11
CA THR A 11 -22.80 4.55 28.68
C THR A 11 -21.95 3.59 27.90
N ASP A 12 -22.59 2.69 27.13
CA ASP A 12 -21.95 1.78 26.23
C ASP A 12 -21.15 2.61 25.19
N ALA A 13 -19.90 2.25 24.98
CA ALA A 13 -19.04 2.94 23.98
C ALA A 13 -19.66 2.93 22.57
N ARG A 14 -20.71 2.12 22.35
CA ARG A 14 -21.49 2.04 21.11
C ARG A 14 -22.48 3.21 20.92
N ASP A 15 -22.83 3.94 22.01
CA ASP A 15 -23.76 5.05 21.96
C ASP A 15 -23.10 6.43 21.77
N ALA A 16 -21.76 6.47 21.61
CA ALA A 16 -21.07 7.70 21.26
C ALA A 16 -21.45 8.09 19.81
N PRO A 17 -21.87 9.36 19.56
CA PRO A 17 -22.17 9.79 18.20
C PRO A 17 -20.94 9.57 17.30
N PRO A 18 -21.14 9.15 16.04
CA PRO A 18 -20.02 8.91 15.13
C PRO A 18 -19.17 10.18 15.02
N ARG A 19 -17.87 10.03 15.29
CA ARG A 19 -16.91 11.14 15.15
C ARG A 19 -16.90 11.56 13.68
N VAL A 20 -17.43 12.72 13.38
CA VAL A 20 -17.41 13.29 12.02
C VAL A 20 -16.00 13.85 11.79
N PHE A 21 -15.23 13.17 10.94
CA PHE A 21 -13.92 13.68 10.52
C PHE A 21 -14.11 14.78 9.48
N PHE A 22 -13.81 15.99 9.88
CA PHE A 22 -13.81 17.14 8.99
C PHE A 22 -12.50 17.18 8.21
N GLY A 23 -12.57 16.80 6.95
CA GLY A 23 -11.52 17.03 5.97
C GLY A 23 -12.08 17.80 4.77
N PRO A 24 -11.25 18.51 3.99
CA PRO A 24 -11.71 19.19 2.79
C PRO A 24 -12.23 18.16 1.78
N ARG A 25 -13.41 18.43 1.20
CA ARG A 25 -13.89 17.67 0.05
C ARG A 25 -13.06 18.07 -1.17
N ARG A 26 -12.48 17.08 -1.83
CA ARG A 26 -11.62 17.27 -3.00
C ARG A 26 -12.01 16.31 -4.12
N LEU A 27 -11.84 16.75 -5.34
CA LEU A 27 -11.89 15.87 -6.50
C LEU A 27 -10.62 15.03 -6.55
N VAL A 28 -10.76 13.74 -6.31
CA VAL A 28 -9.68 12.75 -6.34
C VAL A 28 -9.73 12.02 -7.67
N ARG A 29 -8.58 11.91 -8.34
CA ARG A 29 -8.44 11.19 -9.63
C ARG A 29 -7.28 10.21 -9.55
N GLY A 30 -7.37 9.10 -10.29
CA GLY A 30 -6.24 8.23 -10.58
C GLY A 30 -5.24 8.89 -11.52
N TRP A 31 -4.10 8.24 -11.75
CA TRP A 31 -3.07 8.74 -12.65
C TRP A 31 -3.59 8.87 -14.10
N GLY A 32 -4.39 7.92 -14.55
CA GLY A 32 -5.00 7.93 -15.89
C GLY A 32 -6.05 9.02 -16.11
N ARG A 33 -6.52 9.69 -15.04
CA ARG A 33 -7.51 10.79 -15.07
C ARG A 33 -8.84 10.50 -15.77
N ALA A 34 -9.11 9.24 -16.10
CA ALA A 34 -10.33 8.83 -16.79
C ALA A 34 -11.59 9.09 -15.94
N THR A 35 -11.48 8.87 -14.62
CA THR A 35 -12.55 9.09 -13.67
C THR A 35 -12.10 9.96 -12.51
N GLY A 36 -13.04 10.58 -11.81
CA GLY A 36 -12.76 11.32 -10.59
C GLY A 36 -13.93 11.27 -9.62
N SER A 37 -13.65 11.24 -8.34
CA SER A 37 -14.65 11.23 -7.28
C SER A 37 -14.47 12.37 -6.31
N LEU A 38 -15.58 12.97 -5.88
CA LEU A 38 -15.57 13.96 -4.81
C LEU A 38 -15.57 13.23 -3.46
N SER A 39 -14.46 13.32 -2.74
CA SER A 39 -14.20 12.56 -1.51
C SER A 39 -13.77 13.48 -0.37
N THR A 40 -14.02 13.08 0.88
CA THR A 40 -13.39 13.71 2.04
C THR A 40 -11.95 13.21 2.13
N VAL A 41 -10.97 14.12 2.02
CA VAL A 41 -9.55 13.75 2.03
C VAL A 41 -8.97 14.00 3.41
N THR A 42 -8.36 12.96 4.00
CA THR A 42 -7.75 13.01 5.34
C THR A 42 -6.29 12.58 5.32
N ARG A 43 -5.57 12.85 6.39
CA ARG A 43 -4.19 12.41 6.62
C ARG A 43 -4.03 11.93 8.05
N PRO A 44 -4.41 10.68 8.38
CA PRO A 44 -4.29 10.16 9.73
C PRO A 44 -2.81 10.09 10.16
N ALA A 45 -2.51 10.61 11.34
CA ALA A 45 -1.18 10.55 11.93
C ALA A 45 -1.15 9.47 13.02
N GLY A 46 -0.34 8.43 12.83
CA GLY A 46 -0.20 7.32 13.77
C GLY A 46 -1.38 6.34 13.75
N ASP A 47 -1.20 5.19 14.42
CA ASP A 47 -2.15 4.07 14.36
C ASP A 47 -3.49 4.36 15.04
N ALA A 48 -3.49 5.17 16.09
CA ALA A 48 -4.72 5.56 16.77
C ALA A 48 -5.65 6.32 15.82
N ALA A 49 -5.14 7.33 15.10
CA ALA A 49 -5.93 8.12 14.15
C ALA A 49 -6.45 7.26 12.99
N TRP A 50 -5.68 6.26 12.52
CA TRP A 50 -6.14 5.32 11.51
C TRP A 50 -7.28 4.44 12.02
N ARG A 51 -7.17 3.90 13.25
CA ARG A 51 -8.24 3.10 13.88
C ARG A 51 -9.51 3.92 14.07
N ASP A 52 -9.38 5.13 14.60
CA ASP A 52 -10.52 6.02 14.82
C ASP A 52 -11.25 6.35 13.52
N GLN A 53 -10.50 6.61 12.43
CA GLN A 53 -11.10 6.87 11.13
C GLN A 53 -11.78 5.64 10.51
N LEU A 54 -11.20 4.45 10.64
CA LEU A 54 -11.83 3.21 10.18
C LEU A 54 -13.12 2.94 10.94
N ALA A 55 -13.12 3.10 12.27
CA ALA A 55 -14.28 2.86 13.12
C ALA A 55 -15.44 3.83 12.85
N SER A 56 -15.15 5.04 12.38
CA SER A 56 -16.12 6.12 12.14
C SER A 56 -16.40 6.43 10.67
N ALA A 57 -15.94 5.59 9.75
CA ALA A 57 -15.94 5.88 8.32
C ALA A 57 -17.34 5.90 7.66
N GLY A 58 -18.43 5.63 8.41
CA GLY A 58 -19.80 5.61 7.90
C GLY A 58 -20.02 4.55 6.79
N PRO A 59 -21.20 4.54 6.16
CA PRO A 59 -21.58 3.47 5.22
C PRO A 59 -20.76 3.46 3.91
N ARG A 60 -20.14 4.59 3.53
CA ARG A 60 -19.25 4.69 2.37
C ARG A 60 -17.84 4.22 2.65
N GLY A 61 -17.50 4.00 3.92
CA GLY A 61 -16.20 3.49 4.32
C GLY A 61 -15.04 4.45 4.07
N LEU A 62 -13.84 3.90 4.18
CA LEU A 62 -12.58 4.58 3.97
C LEU A 62 -11.71 3.75 3.01
N ILE A 63 -11.04 4.42 2.08
CA ILE A 63 -9.98 3.82 1.26
C ILE A 63 -8.64 4.49 1.54
N ALA A 64 -7.59 3.68 1.71
CA ALA A 64 -6.23 4.20 1.80
C ALA A 64 -5.71 4.59 0.41
N ARG A 65 -4.96 5.70 0.32
CA ARG A 65 -4.35 6.16 -0.92
C ARG A 65 -2.88 6.48 -0.72
N GLY A 66 -2.05 5.79 -1.49
CA GLY A 66 -0.60 6.04 -1.59
C GLY A 66 -0.26 7.14 -2.59
N GLY A 67 0.63 6.85 -3.54
CA GLY A 67 1.12 7.78 -4.55
C GLY A 67 0.12 8.22 -5.63
N GLY A 68 -1.09 7.63 -5.66
CA GLY A 68 -2.11 7.94 -6.66
C GLY A 68 -1.76 7.48 -8.07
N CYS A 69 -0.97 6.42 -8.19
CA CYS A 69 -0.44 5.93 -9.46
C CYS A 69 -1.38 4.96 -10.21
N SER A 70 -2.53 4.61 -9.63
CA SER A 70 -3.53 3.74 -10.26
C SER A 70 -4.17 4.40 -11.47
N TYR A 71 -4.46 3.64 -12.52
CA TYR A 71 -5.03 4.15 -13.77
C TYR A 71 -6.52 4.43 -13.69
N GLY A 72 -7.28 3.53 -13.06
CA GLY A 72 -8.73 3.63 -12.93
C GLY A 72 -9.19 4.38 -11.68
N ASP A 73 -10.27 3.92 -11.10
CA ASP A 73 -10.92 4.47 -9.91
C ASP A 73 -10.40 3.88 -8.59
N ALA A 74 -9.43 2.98 -8.63
CA ALA A 74 -8.77 2.47 -7.45
C ALA A 74 -8.24 3.63 -6.56
N ALA A 75 -8.33 3.44 -5.24
CA ALA A 75 -8.00 4.47 -4.24
C ALA A 75 -8.78 5.80 -4.42
N GLN A 76 -10.03 5.70 -4.88
CA GLN A 76 -11.04 6.75 -4.89
C GLN A 76 -12.25 6.29 -4.05
N ASN A 77 -13.03 7.22 -3.50
CA ASN A 77 -14.23 6.88 -2.73
C ASN A 77 -15.26 8.00 -2.83
N ALA A 78 -16.16 7.90 -3.79
CA ALA A 78 -17.18 8.91 -4.04
C ALA A 78 -18.10 9.08 -2.83
N GLY A 79 -18.09 10.27 -2.22
CA GLY A 79 -18.88 10.59 -1.02
C GLY A 79 -18.35 9.99 0.29
N GLY A 80 -17.29 9.18 0.24
CA GLY A 80 -16.64 8.61 1.41
C GLY A 80 -15.28 9.25 1.72
N ILE A 81 -14.44 8.55 2.48
CA ILE A 81 -13.14 9.02 2.94
C ILE A 81 -12.02 8.43 2.06
N VAL A 82 -11.13 9.30 1.59
CA VAL A 82 -9.84 8.93 1.03
C VAL A 82 -8.76 9.36 2.02
N ALA A 83 -8.15 8.38 2.69
CA ALA A 83 -7.10 8.61 3.68
C ALA A 83 -5.73 8.46 3.03
N LEU A 84 -4.97 9.55 2.99
CA LEU A 84 -3.63 9.58 2.40
C LEU A 84 -2.62 8.92 3.34
N THR A 85 -1.90 7.91 2.87
CA THR A 85 -0.83 7.26 3.64
C THR A 85 0.42 8.14 3.73
N GLY A 86 0.48 9.19 2.92
CA GLY A 86 1.61 10.12 2.81
C GLY A 86 2.76 9.49 2.02
N ALA A 87 3.17 10.13 0.92
CA ALA A 87 4.48 9.91 0.35
C ALA A 87 5.49 10.60 1.29
N VAL A 88 6.01 9.88 2.27
CA VAL A 88 6.92 10.43 3.28
C VAL A 88 8.35 10.08 2.91
N ALA A 89 9.26 11.03 3.11
CA ALA A 89 10.69 10.78 3.00
C ALA A 89 11.10 9.72 4.05
N PRO A 90 12.01 8.80 3.71
CA PRO A 90 12.14 7.52 4.39
C PRO A 90 12.97 7.52 5.67
N ALA A 91 13.56 8.63 6.10
CA ALA A 91 14.67 8.60 7.08
C ALA A 91 14.40 7.75 8.33
N ASP A 92 13.13 7.66 8.79
CA ASP A 92 12.79 6.96 10.05
C ASP A 92 11.71 5.87 9.85
N ARG A 93 11.40 5.52 8.59
CA ARG A 93 10.23 4.66 8.28
C ARG A 93 10.57 3.38 7.57
N PHE A 94 11.82 2.98 7.59
CA PHE A 94 12.27 1.67 7.14
C PHE A 94 13.50 1.25 7.92
N ARG A 95 13.73 -0.05 8.01
CA ARG A 95 14.96 -0.66 8.51
C ARG A 95 15.32 -1.86 7.65
N VAL A 96 16.61 -2.07 7.44
CA VAL A 96 17.16 -3.25 6.74
C VAL A 96 17.62 -4.24 7.78
N GLU A 97 17.19 -5.48 7.65
CA GLU A 97 17.54 -6.59 8.54
C GLU A 97 17.46 -7.93 7.79
N ASP A 98 18.46 -8.76 7.92
CA ASP A 98 18.49 -10.14 7.42
C ASP A 98 18.07 -10.29 5.92
N GLY A 99 18.64 -9.46 5.04
CA GLY A 99 18.33 -9.51 3.60
C GLY A 99 16.89 -9.09 3.26
N ALA A 100 16.23 -8.37 4.14
CA ALA A 100 14.91 -7.82 3.95
C ALA A 100 14.85 -6.34 4.37
N VAL A 101 13.84 -5.63 3.91
CA VAL A 101 13.51 -4.28 4.39
C VAL A 101 12.12 -4.29 5.01
N VAL A 102 12.01 -3.78 6.22
CA VAL A 102 10.72 -3.46 6.85
C VAL A 102 10.46 -1.98 6.61
N ALA A 103 9.35 -1.67 5.96
CA ALA A 103 9.02 -0.30 5.58
C ALA A 103 7.54 0.02 5.80
N ASP A 104 7.26 1.28 6.19
CA ASP A 104 5.89 1.78 6.24
C ASP A 104 5.25 1.77 4.85
N ALA A 105 3.95 1.48 4.80
CA ALA A 105 3.19 1.38 3.55
C ALA A 105 3.19 2.67 2.72
N GLY A 106 3.39 3.84 3.34
CA GLY A 106 3.46 5.14 2.67
C GLY A 106 4.83 5.47 2.05
N VAL A 107 5.87 4.70 2.32
CA VAL A 107 7.20 4.88 1.73
C VAL A 107 7.14 4.55 0.24
N THR A 108 7.74 5.39 -0.61
CA THR A 108 7.80 5.11 -2.05
C THR A 108 8.91 4.13 -2.39
N LEU A 109 8.68 3.28 -3.40
CA LEU A 109 9.70 2.33 -3.86
C LEU A 109 10.98 3.05 -4.34
N GLY A 110 10.82 4.23 -4.99
CA GLY A 110 11.96 5.04 -5.39
C GLY A 110 12.78 5.58 -4.21
N ALA A 111 12.14 5.84 -3.07
CA ALA A 111 12.86 6.22 -1.86
C ALA A 111 13.64 5.04 -1.28
N LEU A 112 13.04 3.84 -1.25
CA LEU A 112 13.73 2.61 -0.83
C LEU A 112 14.94 2.32 -1.73
N VAL A 113 14.78 2.35 -3.05
CA VAL A 113 15.88 2.10 -3.98
C VAL A 113 17.06 3.03 -3.75
N ARG A 114 16.82 4.34 -3.52
CA ARG A 114 17.90 5.31 -3.28
C ARG A 114 18.77 4.99 -2.06
N VAL A 115 18.18 4.39 -1.03
CA VAL A 115 18.90 4.06 0.20
C VAL A 115 19.44 2.63 0.22
N LEU A 116 18.82 1.72 -0.50
CA LEU A 116 19.22 0.32 -0.59
C LEU A 116 20.37 0.12 -1.59
N ALA A 117 20.30 0.77 -2.75
CA ALA A 117 21.29 0.57 -3.81
C ALA A 117 22.74 0.87 -3.42
N PRO A 118 23.05 1.95 -2.67
CA PRO A 118 24.41 2.18 -2.14
C PRO A 118 24.89 1.11 -1.15
N GLN A 119 23.97 0.32 -0.59
CA GLN A 119 24.26 -0.77 0.34
C GLN A 119 24.35 -2.14 -0.36
N GLY A 120 24.29 -2.17 -1.71
CA GLY A 120 24.31 -3.41 -2.48
C GLY A 120 23.01 -4.20 -2.49
N TRP A 121 21.86 -3.55 -2.25
CA TRP A 121 20.56 -4.18 -2.21
C TRP A 121 19.53 -3.51 -3.14
N THR A 122 18.58 -4.29 -3.63
CA THR A 122 17.41 -3.75 -4.33
C THR A 122 16.17 -4.60 -4.09
N LEU A 123 15.00 -4.07 -4.48
CA LEU A 123 13.75 -4.83 -4.50
C LEU A 123 13.71 -5.73 -5.74
N PRO A 124 13.22 -6.98 -5.63
CA PRO A 124 13.11 -7.91 -6.75
C PRO A 124 12.21 -7.40 -7.88
N VAL A 125 11.17 -6.64 -7.55
CA VAL A 125 10.19 -6.10 -8.50
C VAL A 125 10.09 -4.60 -8.36
N LEU A 126 10.26 -3.88 -9.48
CA LEU A 126 10.14 -2.44 -9.56
C LEU A 126 9.19 -2.05 -10.71
N PRO A 127 8.06 -1.38 -10.43
CA PRO A 127 7.14 -0.92 -11.46
C PRO A 127 7.73 0.25 -12.27
N GLY A 128 7.05 0.66 -13.33
CA GLY A 128 7.49 1.70 -14.25
C GLY A 128 7.63 3.12 -13.67
N THR A 129 7.32 3.33 -12.39
CA THR A 129 7.46 4.63 -11.73
C THR A 129 7.94 4.50 -10.29
N ALA A 130 8.85 5.38 -9.90
CA ALA A 130 9.40 5.47 -8.54
C ALA A 130 8.38 5.98 -7.49
N ARG A 131 7.22 6.49 -7.91
CA ARG A 131 6.22 7.15 -7.05
C ARG A 131 5.26 6.17 -6.38
N VAL A 132 5.23 4.92 -6.79
CA VAL A 132 4.41 3.88 -6.14
C VAL A 132 4.89 3.68 -4.71
N THR A 133 3.96 3.62 -3.77
CA THR A 133 4.26 3.34 -2.35
C THR A 133 4.27 1.83 -2.10
N VAL A 134 4.93 1.40 -1.02
CA VAL A 134 4.95 -0.02 -0.59
C VAL A 134 3.53 -0.58 -0.49
N GLY A 135 2.63 0.09 0.24
CA GLY A 135 1.24 -0.37 0.36
C GLY A 135 0.50 -0.39 -0.97
N GLY A 136 0.76 0.59 -1.86
CA GLY A 136 0.17 0.61 -3.20
C GLY A 136 0.72 -0.48 -4.10
N ALA A 137 2.01 -0.83 -3.98
CA ALA A 137 2.63 -1.92 -4.71
C ALA A 137 2.03 -3.28 -4.34
N ILE A 138 1.80 -3.51 -3.04
CA ILE A 138 1.15 -4.72 -2.52
C ILE A 138 -0.33 -4.75 -2.95
N ALA A 139 -1.06 -3.67 -2.70
CA ALA A 139 -2.50 -3.62 -2.95
C ALA A 139 -2.86 -3.77 -4.44
N ALA A 140 -1.98 -3.42 -5.35
CA ALA A 140 -2.17 -3.59 -6.79
C ALA A 140 -1.40 -4.79 -7.36
N ASP A 141 -0.69 -5.54 -6.52
CA ASP A 141 0.22 -6.63 -6.90
C ASP A 141 1.04 -6.28 -8.14
N VAL A 142 1.75 -5.15 -8.07
CA VAL A 142 2.44 -4.57 -9.22
C VAL A 142 3.49 -5.50 -9.78
N HIS A 143 3.74 -5.39 -11.08
CA HIS A 143 4.84 -6.07 -11.74
C HIS A 143 5.84 -5.06 -12.34
N GLY A 144 7.03 -5.54 -12.65
CA GLY A 144 8.07 -4.79 -13.34
C GLY A 144 8.30 -5.30 -14.77
N LYS A 145 9.27 -4.70 -15.45
CA LYS A 145 9.70 -5.17 -16.79
C LYS A 145 10.42 -6.53 -16.74
N ASN A 146 10.85 -6.93 -15.55
CA ASN A 146 11.48 -8.22 -15.26
C ASN A 146 10.50 -9.31 -14.81
N HIS A 147 9.20 -9.13 -15.03
CA HIS A 147 8.17 -10.02 -14.49
C HIS A 147 8.28 -11.47 -14.98
N LEU A 148 8.87 -11.72 -16.13
CA LEU A 148 9.12 -13.08 -16.62
C LEU A 148 10.02 -13.89 -15.67
N ARG A 149 10.93 -13.23 -14.93
CA ARG A 149 11.84 -13.87 -13.97
C ARG A 149 11.34 -13.75 -12.52
N HIS A 150 10.81 -12.59 -12.16
CA HIS A 150 10.50 -12.25 -10.75
C HIS A 150 9.00 -12.22 -10.45
N GLY A 151 8.14 -12.37 -11.44
CA GLY A 151 6.69 -12.32 -11.25
C GLY A 151 6.19 -10.95 -10.80
N THR A 152 5.22 -10.97 -9.90
CA THR A 152 4.59 -9.80 -9.28
C THR A 152 5.20 -9.48 -7.92
N PHE A 153 4.73 -8.42 -7.28
CA PHE A 153 5.29 -7.91 -6.02
C PHE A 153 4.93 -8.79 -4.81
N GLY A 154 3.73 -9.37 -4.80
CA GLY A 154 3.19 -10.14 -3.68
C GLY A 154 4.07 -11.30 -3.21
N PRO A 155 4.63 -12.16 -4.09
CA PRO A 155 5.53 -13.24 -3.69
C PRO A 155 6.78 -12.82 -2.92
N HIS A 156 7.16 -11.54 -3.01
CA HIS A 156 8.32 -10.97 -2.32
C HIS A 156 7.97 -10.28 -0.99
N VAL A 157 6.69 -10.28 -0.62
CA VAL A 157 6.22 -9.80 0.69
C VAL A 157 6.29 -10.95 1.68
N GLN A 158 7.15 -10.83 2.66
CA GLN A 158 7.32 -11.85 3.71
C GLN A 158 6.26 -11.74 4.80
N GLU A 159 5.89 -10.51 5.14
CA GLU A 159 4.92 -10.18 6.18
C GLU A 159 4.37 -8.78 5.95
N MET A 160 3.15 -8.53 6.38
CA MET A 160 2.57 -7.19 6.45
C MET A 160 1.65 -7.01 7.66
N SER A 161 1.61 -5.80 8.18
CA SER A 161 0.66 -5.36 9.20
C SER A 161 -0.48 -4.60 8.53
N VAL A 162 -1.72 -5.01 8.77
CA VAL A 162 -2.93 -4.44 8.16
C VAL A 162 -3.93 -4.08 9.25
N LEU A 163 -4.49 -2.90 9.18
CA LEU A 163 -5.67 -2.53 9.98
C LEU A 163 -6.92 -2.97 9.24
N THR A 164 -7.59 -3.99 9.75
CA THR A 164 -8.80 -4.55 9.15
C THR A 164 -10.04 -3.97 9.80
N PRO A 165 -11.09 -3.60 9.04
CA PRO A 165 -12.35 -3.15 9.61
C PRO A 165 -12.95 -4.23 10.52
N GLY A 166 -13.32 -3.85 11.75
CA GLY A 166 -13.98 -4.73 12.71
C GLY A 166 -13.06 -5.74 13.45
N LEU A 167 -11.91 -6.12 12.88
CA LEU A 167 -10.98 -7.06 13.50
C LEU A 167 -9.74 -6.39 14.11
N GLY A 168 -9.52 -5.11 13.79
CA GLY A 168 -8.36 -4.37 14.28
C GLY A 168 -7.05 -4.69 13.54
N PRO A 169 -5.88 -4.50 14.18
CA PRO A 169 -4.60 -4.78 13.57
C PRO A 169 -4.38 -6.29 13.43
N MET A 170 -3.96 -6.72 12.23
CA MET A 170 -3.67 -8.11 11.91
C MET A 170 -2.31 -8.22 11.21
N THR A 171 -1.49 -9.16 11.64
CA THR A 171 -0.28 -9.55 10.93
C THR A 171 -0.61 -10.67 9.93
N MET A 172 -0.18 -10.48 8.69
CA MET A 172 -0.44 -11.40 7.58
C MET A 172 0.85 -11.71 6.83
N GLY A 173 0.95 -12.93 6.34
CA GLY A 173 2.08 -13.38 5.52
C GLY A 173 1.74 -14.70 4.82
N PRO A 174 2.58 -15.21 3.92
CA PRO A 174 2.32 -16.44 3.19
C PRO A 174 2.09 -17.69 4.08
N ARG A 175 2.57 -17.63 5.34
CA ARG A 175 2.40 -18.69 6.36
C ARG A 175 1.59 -18.25 7.58
N THR A 176 1.28 -16.96 7.68
CA THR A 176 0.53 -16.36 8.80
C THR A 176 -0.71 -15.70 8.23
N ASN A 177 -1.91 -16.24 8.53
CA ASN A 177 -3.16 -15.78 7.94
C ASN A 177 -3.10 -15.74 6.39
N PRO A 178 -2.75 -16.86 5.71
CA PRO A 178 -2.45 -16.86 4.27
C PRO A 178 -3.63 -16.41 3.40
N ASP A 179 -4.86 -16.80 3.73
CA ASP A 179 -6.05 -16.39 2.96
C ASP A 179 -6.25 -14.87 3.00
N ALA A 180 -6.11 -14.27 4.18
CA ALA A 180 -6.20 -12.82 4.34
C ALA A 180 -5.02 -12.11 3.65
N PHE A 181 -3.83 -12.71 3.68
CA PHE A 181 -2.65 -12.20 2.98
C PHE A 181 -2.90 -12.13 1.47
N TRP A 182 -3.27 -13.25 0.85
CA TRP A 182 -3.48 -13.30 -0.60
C TRP A 182 -4.72 -12.52 -1.05
N ALA A 183 -5.74 -12.38 -0.22
CA ALA A 183 -6.86 -11.47 -0.48
C ALA A 183 -6.45 -9.99 -0.44
N THR A 184 -5.39 -9.64 0.32
CA THR A 184 -4.89 -8.27 0.43
C THR A 184 -3.92 -7.92 -0.69
N VAL A 185 -3.09 -8.88 -1.13
CA VAL A 185 -2.24 -8.76 -2.32
C VAL A 185 -3.14 -8.67 -3.56
N GLY A 186 -3.04 -7.57 -4.31
CA GLY A 186 -3.94 -7.29 -5.42
C GLY A 186 -5.38 -6.92 -5.03
N GLY A 187 -5.69 -6.83 -3.72
CA GLY A 187 -7.03 -6.51 -3.20
C GLY A 187 -7.42 -5.03 -3.28
N LEU A 188 -6.62 -4.19 -3.93
CA LEU A 188 -6.86 -2.75 -4.18
C LEU A 188 -7.17 -1.93 -2.91
N GLY A 189 -6.76 -2.43 -1.72
CA GLY A 189 -6.99 -1.79 -0.43
C GLY A 189 -8.39 -2.01 0.15
N LEU A 190 -9.17 -2.94 -0.41
CA LEU A 190 -10.55 -3.23 0.05
C LEU A 190 -10.60 -4.14 1.28
N THR A 191 -9.52 -4.84 1.62
CA THR A 191 -9.41 -5.71 2.79
C THR A 191 -9.03 -4.97 4.07
N GLY A 192 -8.47 -3.76 3.94
CA GLY A 192 -8.00 -2.94 5.05
C GLY A 192 -6.87 -2.01 4.67
N VAL A 193 -6.27 -1.39 5.67
CA VAL A 193 -5.18 -0.42 5.50
C VAL A 193 -3.85 -1.08 5.82
N ILE A 194 -3.03 -1.33 4.81
CA ILE A 194 -1.65 -1.78 5.00
C ILE A 194 -0.87 -0.69 5.72
N ARG A 195 -0.22 -1.03 6.83
CA ARG A 195 0.55 -0.10 7.66
C ARG A 195 2.04 -0.22 7.44
N GLN A 196 2.53 -1.45 7.40
CA GLN A 196 3.93 -1.78 7.26
C GLN A 196 4.07 -3.12 6.53
N ALA A 197 5.17 -3.32 5.85
CA ALA A 197 5.51 -4.61 5.25
C ALA A 197 6.99 -4.92 5.36
N ARG A 198 7.30 -6.21 5.49
CA ARG A 198 8.62 -6.80 5.36
C ARG A 198 8.76 -7.36 3.94
N LEU A 199 9.72 -6.83 3.21
CA LEU A 199 9.96 -7.14 1.79
C LEU A 199 11.31 -7.84 1.65
N ALA A 200 11.36 -8.92 0.90
CA ALA A 200 12.62 -9.56 0.50
C ALA A 200 13.45 -8.61 -0.37
N LEU A 201 14.76 -8.65 -0.18
CA LEU A 201 15.73 -7.94 -1.00
C LEU A 201 16.53 -8.94 -1.84
N ILE A 202 17.06 -8.47 -2.96
CA ILE A 202 18.05 -9.19 -3.75
C ILE A 202 19.36 -8.39 -3.78
N PRO A 203 20.51 -9.07 -3.89
CA PRO A 203 21.81 -8.41 -4.08
C PRO A 203 21.80 -7.54 -5.35
N LEU A 204 22.51 -6.45 -5.28
CA LEU A 204 22.72 -5.52 -6.39
C LEU A 204 24.23 -5.29 -6.56
N ASP A 205 24.84 -5.91 -7.53
CA ASP A 205 26.28 -5.80 -7.80
C ASP A 205 26.66 -4.40 -8.28
N SER A 206 25.78 -3.77 -9.03
CA SER A 206 25.96 -2.42 -9.54
C SER A 206 24.63 -1.73 -9.78
N TRP A 207 24.58 -0.44 -9.53
CA TRP A 207 23.45 0.42 -9.92
C TRP A 207 23.57 0.97 -11.35
N LEU A 208 24.71 0.68 -12.00
CA LEU A 208 24.90 0.95 -13.42
C LEU A 208 24.35 -0.22 -14.23
N MET A 209 23.68 0.09 -15.31
CA MET A 209 23.10 -0.88 -16.24
C MET A 209 23.65 -0.69 -17.63
N TRP A 210 23.97 -1.79 -18.28
CA TRP A 210 24.18 -1.79 -19.72
C TRP A 210 22.81 -1.72 -20.40
N ARG A 211 22.67 -0.81 -21.33
CA ARG A 211 21.49 -0.69 -22.18
C ARG A 211 21.86 -1.09 -23.60
N THR A 212 21.13 -2.05 -24.17
CA THR A 212 21.21 -2.43 -25.57
C THR A 212 19.87 -2.13 -26.22
N ASP A 213 19.86 -1.28 -27.24
CA ASP A 213 18.67 -1.01 -28.03
C ASP A 213 18.74 -1.87 -29.29
N MET A 214 17.71 -2.65 -29.55
CA MET A 214 17.57 -3.51 -30.72
C MET A 214 16.36 -3.06 -31.53
N VAL A 215 16.51 -3.06 -32.85
CA VAL A 215 15.45 -2.75 -33.82
C VAL A 215 15.14 -4.03 -34.60
N ALA A 216 13.85 -4.33 -34.74
CA ALA A 216 13.37 -5.44 -35.51
C ALA A 216 12.41 -4.95 -36.61
N GLY A 217 12.47 -5.53 -37.78
CA GLY A 217 11.65 -5.14 -38.93
C GLY A 217 10.23 -5.70 -38.91
N ASP A 218 10.00 -6.77 -38.12
CA ASP A 218 8.70 -7.46 -38.03
C ASP A 218 8.51 -8.12 -36.67
N LEU A 219 7.29 -8.59 -36.42
CA LEU A 219 6.92 -9.25 -35.18
C LEU A 219 7.66 -10.57 -34.90
N PRO A 220 7.85 -11.47 -35.88
CA PRO A 220 8.66 -12.68 -35.69
C PRO A 220 10.08 -12.37 -35.21
N SER A 221 10.72 -11.37 -35.78
CA SER A 221 12.07 -10.92 -35.38
C SER A 221 12.07 -10.36 -33.94
N VAL A 222 11.06 -9.56 -33.54
CA VAL A 222 10.92 -9.10 -32.17
C VAL A 222 10.80 -10.29 -31.21
N MET A 223 9.94 -11.25 -31.53
CA MET A 223 9.71 -12.43 -30.68
C MET A 223 10.97 -13.30 -30.56
N SER A 224 11.74 -13.43 -31.62
CA SER A 224 13.03 -14.14 -31.62
C SER A 224 14.03 -13.43 -30.71
N GLN A 225 14.22 -12.12 -30.88
CA GLN A 225 15.13 -11.31 -30.06
C GLN A 225 14.76 -11.34 -28.57
N LEU A 226 13.46 -11.24 -28.23
CA LEU A 226 13.00 -11.31 -26.86
C LEU A 226 13.29 -12.67 -26.20
N ARG A 227 13.14 -13.78 -26.93
CA ARG A 227 13.47 -15.12 -26.39
C ARG A 227 14.96 -15.29 -26.10
N THR A 228 15.80 -14.63 -26.87
CA THR A 228 17.28 -14.71 -26.71
C THR A 228 17.78 -13.77 -25.61
N ALA A 229 17.05 -12.69 -25.32
CA ALA A 229 17.43 -11.67 -24.33
C ALA A 229 16.99 -12.00 -22.88
N VAL A 230 16.16 -13.03 -22.68
CA VAL A 230 15.65 -13.48 -21.37
C VAL A 230 16.41 -14.71 -20.91
#